data_2b0188a3ca327d69124df5e2a412ed7e
#
_entry.id   2b0188a3ca327d69124df5e2a412ed7e
#
_cell.length_a   1.000
_cell.length_b   1.000
_cell.length_c   1.000
_cell.angle_alpha   90.00
_cell.angle_beta   90.00
_cell.angle_gamma   90.00
#
_symmetry.space_group_name_H-M   'P 1'
#
loop_
_entity.id
_entity.type
_entity.pdbx_description
1 polymer ?
#
loop_
_entity_poly.entity_id
_entity_poly.type
_entity_poly.pdbx_seq_one_letter_code
_entity_poly.pdbx_strand_id
1 'polypeptide(L)' 'MTIDELRILRGLSMEKLSKAADLSMGAVFKLTRPGAELEQARFGTVMKLAAGLGAVITIDPEGVIIRPQEEAK' A
#
# COMPACT_ATOMS: atom_id res chain seq x y z
N MET A 1 -1.35 0.60 10.59
CA MET A 1 -1.79 1.66 9.66
C MET A 1 -2.32 1.02 8.38
N THR A 2 -3.43 1.50 7.88
CA THR A 2 -3.98 1.00 6.62
C THR A 2 -3.31 1.69 5.43
N ILE A 3 -3.47 1.09 4.25
CA ILE A 3 -2.95 1.70 3.02
C ILE A 3 -3.61 3.05 2.78
N ASP A 4 -4.91 3.15 3.04
CA ASP A 4 -5.62 4.41 2.84
C ASP A 4 -5.13 5.50 3.79
N GLU A 5 -4.88 5.15 5.04
CA GLU A 5 -4.31 6.08 6.01
C GLU A 5 -2.93 6.56 5.56
N LEU A 6 -2.11 5.65 5.04
CA LEU A 6 -0.77 5.99 4.56
C LEU A 6 -0.85 6.88 3.32
N ARG A 7 -1.80 6.59 2.41
CA ARG A 7 -2.04 7.44 1.25
C ARG A 7 -2.36 8.88 1.66
N ILE A 8 -3.24 9.03 2.64
CA ILE A 8 -3.63 10.33 3.15
C ILE A 8 -2.44 11.04 3.80
N LEU A 9 -1.65 10.30 4.57
CA LEU A 9 -0.43 10.84 5.19
C LEU A 9 0.53 11.41 4.14
N ARG A 10 0.64 10.74 2.98
CA ARG A 10 1.51 11.20 1.89
C ARG A 10 0.88 12.29 1.03
N GLY A 11 -0.39 12.65 1.28
CA GLY A 11 -1.08 13.65 0.50
C GLY A 11 -1.39 13.23 -0.94
N LEU A 12 -1.56 11.93 -1.17
CA LEU A 12 -1.79 11.40 -2.51
C LEU A 12 -3.27 11.15 -2.76
N SER A 13 -3.75 11.58 -3.93
CA SER A 13 -5.06 11.16 -4.41
C SER A 13 -4.97 9.72 -4.91
N MET A 14 -6.11 9.07 -5.11
CA MET A 14 -6.14 7.71 -5.67
C MET A 14 -5.43 7.67 -7.03
N GLU A 15 -5.66 8.67 -7.86
CA GLU A 15 -5.02 8.75 -9.18
C GLU A 15 -3.51 8.91 -9.05
N LYS A 16 -3.06 9.79 -8.17
CA LYS A 16 -1.62 10.00 -7.95
C LYS A 16 -0.96 8.74 -7.41
N LEU A 17 -1.64 8.03 -6.51
CA LEU A 17 -1.11 6.77 -5.98
C LEU A 17 -1.01 5.72 -7.09
N SER A 18 -2.00 5.61 -7.96
CA SER A 18 -1.95 4.64 -9.06
C SER A 18 -0.75 4.91 -9.97
N LYS A 19 -0.48 6.17 -10.28
CA LYS A 19 0.67 6.55 -11.09
C LYS A 19 1.99 6.29 -10.36
N ALA A 20 2.08 6.67 -9.10
CA ALA A 20 3.30 6.49 -8.31
C ALA A 20 3.64 5.01 -8.11
N ALA A 21 2.64 4.17 -7.97
CA ALA A 21 2.82 2.73 -7.76
C ALA A 21 2.85 1.93 -9.06
N ASP A 22 2.60 2.58 -10.20
CA ASP A 22 2.50 1.91 -11.50
C ASP A 22 1.45 0.80 -11.46
N LEU A 23 0.28 1.13 -10.93
CA LEU A 23 -0.87 0.23 -10.83
C LEU A 23 -2.10 0.87 -11.46
N SER A 24 -3.06 0.02 -11.85
CA SER A 24 -4.33 0.52 -12.34
C SER A 24 -5.15 1.11 -11.20
N MET A 25 -6.08 2.01 -11.54
CA MET A 25 -7.00 2.56 -10.54
C MET A 25 -7.81 1.46 -9.86
N GLY A 26 -8.23 0.45 -10.62
CA GLY A 26 -8.97 -0.68 -10.06
C GLY A 26 -8.18 -1.43 -9.00
N ALA A 27 -6.89 -1.64 -9.22
CA ALA A 27 -6.03 -2.30 -8.25
C ALA A 27 -5.88 -1.45 -6.99
N VAL A 28 -5.69 -0.14 -7.15
CA VAL A 28 -5.58 0.77 -6.01
C VAL A 28 -6.87 0.78 -5.20
N PHE A 29 -8.04 0.85 -5.85
CA PHE A 29 -9.32 0.81 -5.16
C PHE A 29 -9.50 -0.46 -4.35
N LYS A 30 -9.14 -1.61 -4.92
CA LYS A 30 -9.24 -2.89 -4.21
C LYS A 30 -8.39 -2.93 -2.94
N LEU A 31 -7.21 -2.32 -2.99
CA LEU A 31 -6.26 -2.39 -1.89
C LEU A 31 -6.47 -1.32 -0.83
N THR A 32 -7.17 -0.24 -1.16
CA THR A 32 -7.43 0.85 -0.22
C THR A 32 -8.78 0.78 0.46
N ARG A 33 -9.70 -0.03 -0.05
CA ARG A 33 -11.04 -0.13 0.53
C ARG A 33 -11.00 -0.77 1.93
N PRO A 34 -11.99 -0.49 2.79
CA PRO A 34 -12.07 -1.13 4.11
C PRO A 34 -12.12 -2.66 3.97
N GLY A 35 -11.38 -3.35 4.81
CA GLY A 35 -11.33 -4.81 4.81
C GLY A 35 -10.43 -5.41 3.74
N ALA A 36 -9.68 -4.61 2.99
CA ALA A 36 -8.73 -5.13 2.02
C ALA A 36 -7.65 -5.95 2.71
N GLU A 37 -7.39 -7.15 2.19
CA GLU A 37 -6.39 -8.05 2.75
C GLU A 37 -5.16 -8.10 1.84
N LEU A 38 -4.05 -7.56 2.32
CA LEU A 38 -2.80 -7.55 1.55
C LEU A 38 -2.28 -8.96 1.28
N GLU A 39 -2.60 -9.90 2.15
CA GLU A 39 -2.21 -11.30 2.00
C GLU A 39 -2.80 -11.93 0.75
N GLN A 40 -3.92 -11.41 0.29
CA GLN A 40 -4.60 -11.89 -0.91
C GLN A 40 -4.07 -11.26 -2.20
N ALA A 41 -3.29 -10.19 -2.07
CA ALA A 41 -2.74 -9.51 -3.24
C ALA A 41 -1.47 -10.21 -3.72
N ARG A 42 -1.18 -10.04 -5.01
CA ARG A 42 0.08 -10.52 -5.56
C ARG A 42 1.24 -9.77 -4.93
N PHE A 43 2.32 -10.49 -4.65
CA PHE A 43 3.50 -9.90 -4.02
C PHE A 43 4.03 -8.70 -4.81
N GLY A 44 4.13 -8.82 -6.13
CA GLY A 44 4.58 -7.72 -6.99
C GLY A 44 3.72 -6.47 -6.88
N THR A 45 2.39 -6.66 -6.76
CA THR A 45 1.45 -5.56 -6.58
C THR A 45 1.70 -4.85 -5.24
N VAL A 46 1.89 -5.61 -4.18
CA VAL A 46 2.17 -5.05 -2.85
C VAL A 46 3.50 -4.28 -2.86
N MET A 47 4.51 -4.82 -3.52
CA MET A 47 5.81 -4.15 -3.66
C MET A 47 5.69 -2.80 -4.38
N LYS A 48 4.94 -2.77 -5.48
CA LYS A 48 4.69 -1.52 -6.23
C LYS A 48 3.97 -0.49 -5.36
N LEU A 49 2.98 -0.95 -4.62
CA LEU A 49 2.21 -0.09 -3.73
C LEU A 49 3.11 0.50 -2.64
N ALA A 50 3.94 -0.31 -2.02
CA ALA A 50 4.88 0.14 -1.02
C ALA A 50 5.85 1.18 -1.58
N ALA A 51 6.38 0.94 -2.77
CA ALA A 51 7.29 1.88 -3.42
C ALA A 51 6.59 3.22 -3.70
N GLY A 52 5.34 3.18 -4.18
CA GLY A 52 4.58 4.39 -4.46
C GLY A 52 4.24 5.19 -3.21
N LEU A 53 4.11 4.51 -2.07
CA LEU A 53 3.78 5.13 -0.79
C LEU A 53 5.01 5.51 0.04
N GLY A 54 6.21 5.18 -0.40
CA GLY A 54 7.40 5.36 0.42
C GLY A 54 7.30 4.55 1.71
N ALA A 55 6.95 3.29 1.60
CA ALA A 55 6.65 2.42 2.72
C ALA A 55 7.52 1.18 2.73
N VAL A 56 7.55 0.52 3.87
CA VAL A 56 8.24 -0.75 4.07
C VAL A 56 7.20 -1.83 4.36
N ILE A 57 7.40 -3.01 3.78
CA ILE A 57 6.53 -4.16 4.01
C ILE A 57 7.19 -5.07 5.02
N THR A 58 6.43 -5.48 6.03
CA THR A 58 6.84 -6.50 6.99
C THR A 58 5.93 -7.71 6.80
N ILE A 59 6.53 -8.88 6.64
CA ILE A 59 5.81 -10.13 6.51
C ILE A 59 6.12 -10.97 7.75
N ASP A 60 5.09 -11.39 8.48
CA ASP A 60 5.23 -12.25 9.63
C ASP A 60 4.13 -13.32 9.61
N PRO A 61 4.14 -14.28 10.57
CA PRO A 61 3.13 -15.34 10.59
C PRO A 61 1.69 -14.83 10.74
N GLU A 62 1.50 -13.61 11.19
CA GLU A 62 0.17 -13.03 11.38
C GLU A 62 -0.33 -12.28 10.14
N GLY A 63 0.54 -12.01 9.17
CA GLY A 63 0.14 -11.37 7.93
C GLY A 63 1.15 -10.41 7.36
N VAL A 64 0.68 -9.56 6.46
CA VAL A 64 1.49 -8.55 5.78
C VAL A 64 1.13 -7.18 6.34
N ILE A 65 2.14 -6.48 6.84
CA ILE A 65 1.97 -5.14 7.42
C ILE A 65 2.75 -4.15 6.56
N ILE A 66 2.11 -3.02 6.21
CA ILE A 66 2.75 -1.94 5.50
C ILE A 66 2.89 -0.75 6.46
N ARG A 67 4.07 -0.15 6.50
CA ARG A 67 4.36 0.98 7.40
C ARG A 67 5.13 2.07 6.66
N PRO A 68 5.00 3.34 7.10
CA PRO A 68 5.83 4.40 6.55
C PRO A 68 7.32 4.07 6.73
N GLN A 69 8.12 4.40 5.74
CA GLN A 69 9.55 4.13 5.77
C GLN A 69 10.23 4.77 6.99
N GLU A 70 9.76 5.92 7.42
CA GLU A 70 10.30 6.66 8.56
C GLU A 70 10.16 5.89 9.87
N GLU A 71 9.15 5.01 9.98
CA GLU A 71 8.89 4.23 11.19
C GLU A 71 9.64 2.90 11.20
N ALA A 72 10.29 2.55 10.11
CA ALA A 72 10.93 1.24 9.95
C ALA A 72 12.37 1.18 10.46
N LYS A 73 12.85 2.25 11.05
CA LYS A 73 14.21 2.32 11.58
C LYS A 73 14.33 1.67 12.95
#